data_9c573c3facb60f5edb7da51e1c06b6fb
#
_entry.id   9c573c3facb60f5edb7da51e1c06b6fb
#
_cell.length_a   1.000
_cell.length_b   1.000
_cell.length_c   1.000
_cell.angle_alpha   90.00
_cell.angle_beta   90.00
_cell.angle_gamma   90.00
#
_symmetry.space_group_name_H-M   'P 1'
#
loop_
_entity.id
_entity.type
_entity.pdbx_description
1 polymer ?
#
loop_
_entity_poly.entity_id
_entity_poly.type
_entity_poly.pdbx_seq_one_letter_code
_entity_poly.pdbx_strand_id
1 'polypeptide(L)'
;MNIFDYLTWRGDVPLAVSPFNPVDSLVLSELAYTDFEGVLPADGQAVSLTDACETYFSTYSREAVKIRPGYTAPAPFLMDFLLRGARFREMLLCSFESLTDFEDPTQFAAMTCLLPDGTAFVSFRGTDGTLLGWKDDLIMSYRSRTRGQRLAADYLDRVAAQIDRPLLLGGHSKGGNLAIYAAAFCAPETQSRVRAVYSLDGPGFRDDLRAEPSYLAVMPRCLSVIPDTSVIGQLLTNDCPRIVIESSASGLIQHDGFTWQTGPTGFVPAELSRRGEYAEKTITAWVSRQDDETLRSMVDSLFRVLEAPGADSFHMLKTRKIRTAELMMAAARGLPKEKQKEFLGSVGQLLQSSGEQFLDTVRPETDR
;
A
#
# COMPACT_ATOMS: atom_id res chain seq x y z
N MET A 1 -9.74 12.24 -14.21
CA MET A 1 -10.64 11.07 -13.97
C MET A 1 -9.93 10.14 -13.01
N ASN A 2 -10.63 9.57 -12.02
CA ASN A 2 -10.08 8.60 -11.10
C ASN A 2 -10.50 7.15 -11.47
N ILE A 3 -10.19 6.17 -10.63
CA ILE A 3 -10.50 4.76 -10.91
C ILE A 3 -12.00 4.45 -10.99
N PHE A 4 -12.88 5.19 -10.29
CA PHE A 4 -14.33 5.04 -10.45
C PHE A 4 -14.81 5.56 -11.82
N ASP A 5 -14.26 6.67 -12.28
CA ASP A 5 -14.51 7.20 -13.61
C ASP A 5 -14.00 6.23 -14.69
N TYR A 6 -12.79 5.66 -14.48
CA TYR A 6 -12.21 4.64 -15.35
C TYR A 6 -13.13 3.43 -15.48
N LEU A 7 -13.60 2.86 -14.37
CA LEU A 7 -14.51 1.72 -14.37
C LEU A 7 -15.85 2.05 -15.04
N THR A 8 -16.36 3.28 -14.87
CA THR A 8 -17.60 3.73 -15.52
C THR A 8 -17.43 3.85 -17.03
N TRP A 9 -16.27 4.32 -17.50
CA TRP A 9 -16.00 4.60 -18.91
C TRP A 9 -15.40 3.41 -19.65
N ARG A 10 -14.47 2.66 -19.02
CA ARG A 10 -13.72 1.55 -19.65
C ARG A 10 -14.14 0.16 -19.17
N GLY A 11 -14.97 0.10 -18.15
CA GLY A 11 -15.45 -1.17 -17.59
C GLY A 11 -16.27 -2.02 -18.57
N ASP A 12 -16.81 -1.45 -19.63
CA ASP A 12 -17.52 -2.13 -20.70
C ASP A 12 -16.61 -2.87 -21.69
N VAL A 13 -15.30 -2.55 -21.73
CA VAL A 13 -14.33 -3.14 -22.66
C VAL A 13 -13.68 -4.39 -22.03
N PRO A 14 -13.99 -5.59 -22.53
CA PRO A 14 -13.41 -6.83 -21.98
C PRO A 14 -11.89 -6.88 -22.05
N LEU A 15 -11.27 -7.63 -21.11
CA LEU A 15 -9.81 -7.86 -21.09
C LEU A 15 -9.28 -8.49 -22.39
N ALA A 16 -10.09 -9.29 -23.06
CA ALA A 16 -9.74 -9.87 -24.37
C ALA A 16 -9.59 -8.84 -25.51
N VAL A 17 -10.26 -7.67 -25.39
CA VAL A 17 -10.20 -6.57 -26.38
C VAL A 17 -9.14 -5.56 -26.00
N SER A 18 -9.06 -5.21 -24.72
CA SER A 18 -8.05 -4.32 -24.17
C SER A 18 -7.36 -5.03 -23.01
N PRO A 19 -6.12 -5.50 -23.16
CA PRO A 19 -5.43 -6.29 -22.15
C PRO A 19 -5.32 -5.57 -20.80
N PHE A 20 -5.05 -6.34 -19.77
CA PHE A 20 -4.80 -5.83 -18.41
C PHE A 20 -3.74 -4.73 -18.42
N ASN A 21 -3.97 -3.66 -17.68
CA ASN A 21 -3.12 -2.47 -17.69
C ASN A 21 -2.86 -1.94 -16.25
N PRO A 22 -1.95 -0.97 -16.05
CA PRO A 22 -1.61 -0.46 -14.72
C PRO A 22 -2.79 0.15 -13.93
N VAL A 23 -3.84 0.68 -14.59
CA VAL A 23 -5.03 1.18 -13.88
C VAL A 23 -5.85 0.04 -13.31
N ASP A 24 -5.96 -1.07 -14.06
CA ASP A 24 -6.60 -2.29 -13.56
C ASP A 24 -5.91 -2.82 -12.30
N SER A 25 -4.56 -2.77 -12.30
CA SER A 25 -3.80 -3.19 -11.12
C SER A 25 -4.09 -2.31 -9.91
N LEU A 26 -4.28 -1.00 -10.09
CA LEU A 26 -4.67 -0.11 -9.00
C LEU A 26 -6.08 -0.45 -8.49
N VAL A 27 -7.04 -0.63 -9.39
CA VAL A 27 -8.42 -1.01 -9.02
C VAL A 27 -8.44 -2.27 -8.16
N LEU A 28 -7.72 -3.32 -8.57
CA LEU A 28 -7.70 -4.57 -7.82
C LEU A 28 -6.84 -4.51 -6.56
N SER A 29 -5.82 -3.65 -6.53
CA SER A 29 -5.02 -3.39 -5.32
C SER A 29 -5.80 -2.59 -4.28
N GLU A 30 -6.61 -1.62 -4.71
CA GLU A 30 -7.53 -0.90 -3.82
C GLU A 30 -8.67 -1.80 -3.34
N LEU A 31 -9.17 -2.72 -4.17
CA LEU A 31 -10.19 -3.69 -3.75
C LEU A 31 -9.70 -4.55 -2.56
N ALA A 32 -8.41 -4.87 -2.48
CA ALA A 32 -7.83 -5.66 -1.39
C ALA A 32 -7.89 -4.98 -0.01
N TYR A 33 -8.21 -3.68 0.07
CA TYR A 33 -8.53 -3.02 1.34
C TYR A 33 -9.93 -3.35 1.87
N THR A 34 -10.76 -4.03 1.08
CA THR A 34 -12.00 -4.62 1.57
C THR A 34 -11.67 -5.81 2.47
N ASP A 35 -12.23 -5.82 3.66
CA ASP A 35 -12.10 -6.95 4.56
C ASP A 35 -13.06 -8.06 4.14
N PHE A 36 -12.52 -9.08 3.49
CA PHE A 36 -13.27 -10.24 3.03
C PHE A 36 -13.28 -11.40 4.03
N GLU A 37 -12.86 -11.18 5.28
CA GLU A 37 -12.98 -12.19 6.33
C GLU A 37 -14.46 -12.58 6.55
N GLY A 38 -14.74 -13.88 6.51
CA GLY A 38 -16.12 -14.39 6.58
C GLY A 38 -16.97 -14.16 5.32
N VAL A 39 -16.45 -13.46 4.29
CA VAL A 39 -17.09 -13.26 2.99
C VAL A 39 -16.56 -14.27 1.98
N LEU A 40 -15.25 -14.45 1.91
CA LEU A 40 -14.62 -15.47 1.09
C LEU A 40 -14.35 -16.74 1.91
N PRO A 41 -14.55 -17.94 1.32
CA PRO A 41 -14.31 -19.20 2.01
C PRO A 41 -12.87 -19.36 2.45
N ALA A 42 -12.67 -19.85 3.69
CA ALA A 42 -11.33 -20.07 4.26
C ALA A 42 -10.57 -21.23 3.56
N ASP A 43 -11.27 -22.12 2.85
CA ASP A 43 -10.69 -23.24 2.10
C ASP A 43 -10.12 -22.82 0.72
N GLY A 44 -10.22 -21.54 0.38
CA GLY A 44 -9.71 -21.01 -0.89
C GLY A 44 -10.59 -21.25 -2.10
N GLN A 45 -11.82 -21.77 -1.93
CA GLN A 45 -12.77 -21.88 -3.03
C GLN A 45 -13.07 -20.52 -3.63
N ALA A 46 -13.20 -20.48 -4.96
CA ALA A 46 -13.48 -19.26 -5.69
C ALA A 46 -14.98 -18.91 -5.61
N VAL A 47 -15.25 -17.65 -5.33
CA VAL A 47 -16.60 -17.05 -5.22
C VAL A 47 -16.78 -16.03 -6.33
N SER A 48 -17.96 -15.94 -6.93
CA SER A 48 -18.23 -14.89 -7.91
C SER A 48 -18.16 -13.50 -7.26
N LEU A 49 -17.77 -12.50 -8.05
CA LEU A 49 -17.76 -11.12 -7.57
C LEU A 49 -19.16 -10.68 -7.11
N THR A 50 -20.23 -11.19 -7.73
CA THR A 50 -21.61 -10.93 -7.34
C THR A 50 -21.89 -11.46 -5.94
N ASP A 51 -21.60 -12.74 -5.69
CA ASP A 51 -21.86 -13.37 -4.39
C ASP A 51 -21.02 -12.72 -3.28
N ALA A 52 -19.76 -12.39 -3.57
CA ALA A 52 -18.90 -11.68 -2.63
C ALA A 52 -19.46 -10.30 -2.28
N CYS A 53 -19.95 -9.53 -3.27
CA CYS A 53 -20.56 -8.23 -3.07
C CYS A 53 -21.85 -8.32 -2.23
N GLU A 54 -22.72 -9.25 -2.56
CA GLU A 54 -23.98 -9.49 -1.84
C GLU A 54 -23.72 -9.92 -0.39
N THR A 55 -22.81 -10.86 -0.19
CA THR A 55 -22.42 -11.34 1.15
C THR A 55 -21.82 -10.21 1.98
N TYR A 56 -20.89 -9.43 1.40
CA TYR A 56 -20.26 -8.31 2.10
C TYR A 56 -21.28 -7.27 2.56
N PHE A 57 -22.17 -6.81 1.66
CA PHE A 57 -23.13 -5.75 2.00
C PHE A 57 -24.39 -6.27 2.74
N SER A 58 -24.58 -7.58 2.84
CA SER A 58 -25.52 -8.18 3.79
C SER A 58 -24.96 -8.20 5.21
N THR A 59 -23.64 -8.33 5.36
CA THR A 59 -22.94 -8.32 6.65
C THR A 59 -22.69 -6.89 7.15
N TYR A 60 -22.26 -5.99 6.25
CA TYR A 60 -21.94 -4.60 6.55
C TYR A 60 -22.87 -3.67 5.78
N SER A 61 -23.75 -2.92 6.47
CA SER A 61 -24.63 -1.98 5.78
C SER A 61 -23.84 -0.94 5.01
N ARG A 62 -24.32 -0.53 3.83
CA ARG A 62 -23.66 0.47 2.97
C ARG A 62 -23.47 1.80 3.68
N GLU A 63 -24.43 2.18 4.54
CA GLU A 63 -24.39 3.39 5.35
C GLU A 63 -23.24 3.32 6.36
N ALA A 64 -23.07 2.19 7.04
CA ALA A 64 -21.97 1.99 7.98
C ALA A 64 -20.61 2.00 7.29
N VAL A 65 -20.50 1.44 6.09
CA VAL A 65 -19.26 1.46 5.30
C VAL A 65 -18.90 2.88 4.86
N LYS A 66 -19.88 3.67 4.39
CA LYS A 66 -19.66 5.06 3.94
C LYS A 66 -19.08 6.00 5.00
N ILE A 67 -19.40 5.77 6.27
CA ILE A 67 -18.95 6.61 7.37
C ILE A 67 -17.66 6.12 8.03
N ARG A 68 -17.08 5.01 7.54
CA ARG A 68 -15.79 4.53 8.04
C ARG A 68 -14.71 5.60 7.81
N PRO A 69 -13.87 5.85 8.81
CA PRO A 69 -12.76 6.79 8.62
C PRO A 69 -11.65 6.14 7.78
N GLY A 70 -10.90 6.98 7.05
CA GLY A 70 -9.71 6.55 6.31
C GLY A 70 -9.89 6.62 4.79
N TYR A 71 -8.76 6.67 4.10
CA TYR A 71 -8.71 6.76 2.64
C TYR A 71 -9.14 5.44 1.95
N THR A 72 -9.08 4.31 2.66
CA THR A 72 -9.49 3.00 2.14
C THR A 72 -11.01 2.74 2.24
N ALA A 73 -11.76 3.64 2.88
CA ALA A 73 -13.21 3.51 3.03
C ALA A 73 -14.00 3.31 1.72
N PRO A 74 -13.57 3.88 0.57
CA PRO A 74 -14.24 3.65 -0.71
C PRO A 74 -14.03 2.24 -1.31
N ALA A 75 -13.04 1.46 -0.85
CA ALA A 75 -12.65 0.19 -1.46
C ALA A 75 -13.79 -0.81 -1.67
N PRO A 76 -14.69 -1.08 -0.70
CA PRO A 76 -15.79 -2.03 -0.90
C PRO A 76 -16.76 -1.61 -2.02
N PHE A 77 -16.90 -0.31 -2.28
CA PHE A 77 -17.78 0.19 -3.34
C PHE A 77 -17.24 -0.05 -4.75
N LEU A 78 -15.94 -0.41 -4.90
CA LEU A 78 -15.39 -0.84 -6.18
C LEU A 78 -16.14 -2.05 -6.74
N MET A 79 -16.64 -2.96 -5.89
CA MET A 79 -17.44 -4.12 -6.35
C MET A 79 -18.66 -3.70 -7.19
N ASP A 80 -19.35 -2.62 -6.79
CA ASP A 80 -20.50 -2.12 -7.55
C ASP A 80 -20.11 -1.68 -8.97
N PHE A 81 -18.94 -1.08 -9.14
CA PHE A 81 -18.46 -0.61 -10.43
C PHE A 81 -17.88 -1.76 -11.27
N LEU A 82 -17.17 -2.68 -10.66
CA LEU A 82 -16.63 -3.87 -11.31
C LEU A 82 -17.74 -4.77 -11.89
N LEU A 83 -18.88 -4.85 -11.21
CA LEU A 83 -20.03 -5.64 -11.65
C LEU A 83 -20.79 -5.02 -12.84
N ARG A 84 -20.72 -3.71 -13.04
CA ARG A 84 -21.49 -3.02 -14.10
C ARG A 84 -20.95 -3.30 -15.51
N GLY A 85 -19.64 -3.52 -15.63
CA GLY A 85 -18.98 -3.64 -16.93
C GLY A 85 -18.58 -5.08 -17.28
N ALA A 86 -18.33 -5.32 -18.56
CA ALA A 86 -17.90 -6.64 -19.05
C ALA A 86 -16.44 -6.99 -18.66
N ARG A 87 -15.65 -5.98 -18.22
CA ARG A 87 -14.21 -6.15 -17.97
C ARG A 87 -13.92 -7.08 -16.79
N PHE A 88 -14.70 -6.99 -15.70
CA PHE A 88 -14.45 -7.70 -14.46
C PHE A 88 -15.63 -8.47 -13.90
N ARG A 89 -16.83 -8.34 -14.50
CA ARG A 89 -18.07 -8.94 -13.95
C ARG A 89 -17.94 -10.43 -13.68
N GLU A 90 -17.27 -11.16 -14.57
CA GLU A 90 -17.09 -12.61 -14.48
C GLU A 90 -15.84 -12.99 -13.65
N MET A 91 -15.21 -12.02 -12.99
CA MET A 91 -14.08 -12.28 -12.10
C MET A 91 -14.53 -13.09 -10.89
N LEU A 92 -13.67 -14.03 -10.46
CA LEU A 92 -13.87 -14.75 -9.22
C LEU A 92 -12.82 -14.28 -8.19
N LEU A 93 -13.22 -14.30 -6.93
CA LEU A 93 -12.35 -13.96 -5.79
C LEU A 93 -12.08 -15.22 -4.96
N CYS A 94 -10.85 -15.38 -4.48
CA CYS A 94 -10.48 -16.52 -3.65
C CYS A 94 -9.29 -16.21 -2.75
N SER A 95 -9.00 -17.14 -1.84
CA SER A 95 -7.76 -17.18 -1.03
C SER A 95 -7.51 -15.90 -0.24
N PHE A 96 -8.56 -15.28 0.34
CA PHE A 96 -8.36 -14.13 1.22
C PHE A 96 -7.68 -14.57 2.51
N GLU A 97 -6.57 -13.91 2.85
CA GLU A 97 -5.85 -14.08 4.11
C GLU A 97 -5.64 -12.72 4.78
N SER A 98 -5.80 -12.67 6.09
CA SER A 98 -5.53 -11.50 6.92
C SER A 98 -4.87 -11.92 8.22
N LEU A 99 -3.80 -11.22 8.60
CA LEU A 99 -3.08 -11.43 9.84
C LEU A 99 -2.72 -10.09 10.47
N THR A 100 -3.03 -9.97 11.75
CA THR A 100 -2.60 -8.86 12.60
C THR A 100 -1.90 -9.44 13.83
N ASP A 101 -0.64 -9.07 14.06
CA ASP A 101 0.15 -9.53 15.21
C ASP A 101 0.80 -8.32 15.90
N PHE A 102 0.52 -8.16 17.19
CA PHE A 102 1.03 -7.06 18.01
C PHE A 102 2.36 -7.41 18.72
N GLU A 103 2.69 -8.70 18.88
CA GLU A 103 3.92 -9.13 19.53
C GLU A 103 5.12 -9.05 18.59
N ASP A 104 4.97 -9.56 17.33
CA ASP A 104 5.90 -9.28 16.22
C ASP A 104 5.17 -8.36 15.22
N PRO A 105 5.29 -7.04 15.37
CA PRO A 105 4.45 -6.07 14.68
C PRO A 105 4.33 -6.38 13.19
N THR A 106 3.19 -6.94 12.81
CA THR A 106 2.91 -7.39 11.44
C THR A 106 1.44 -7.14 11.11
N GLN A 107 1.21 -6.48 9.99
CA GLN A 107 -0.10 -6.40 9.38
C GLN A 107 0.00 -6.90 7.94
N PHE A 108 -0.63 -8.03 7.67
CA PHE A 108 -0.62 -8.68 6.36
C PHE A 108 -2.04 -8.95 5.90
N ALA A 109 -2.35 -8.70 4.64
CA ALA A 109 -3.49 -9.31 3.97
C ALA A 109 -3.21 -9.45 2.48
N ALA A 110 -3.80 -10.48 1.89
CA ALA A 110 -3.73 -10.75 0.47
C ALA A 110 -5.01 -11.42 -0.03
N MET A 111 -5.30 -11.25 -1.31
CA MET A 111 -6.40 -11.92 -2.00
C MET A 111 -6.01 -12.24 -3.44
N THR A 112 -6.72 -13.15 -4.04
CA THR A 112 -6.50 -13.53 -5.44
C THR A 112 -7.77 -13.32 -6.26
N CYS A 113 -7.61 -12.64 -7.41
CA CYS A 113 -8.65 -12.41 -8.41
C CYS A 113 -8.38 -13.29 -9.63
N LEU A 114 -9.31 -14.19 -9.96
CA LEU A 114 -9.26 -15.00 -11.18
C LEU A 114 -9.93 -14.19 -12.30
N LEU A 115 -9.15 -13.70 -13.25
CA LEU A 115 -9.62 -12.78 -14.28
C LEU A 115 -10.29 -13.53 -15.45
N PRO A 116 -11.22 -12.88 -16.18
CA PRO A 116 -11.92 -13.48 -17.32
C PRO A 116 -11.02 -13.85 -18.50
N ASP A 117 -9.83 -13.23 -18.62
CA ASP A 117 -8.84 -13.54 -19.69
C ASP A 117 -7.97 -14.77 -19.39
N GLY A 118 -8.22 -15.46 -18.29
CA GLY A 118 -7.48 -16.64 -17.88
C GLY A 118 -6.24 -16.37 -17.03
N THR A 119 -5.93 -15.12 -16.71
CA THR A 119 -4.85 -14.77 -15.77
C THR A 119 -5.36 -14.75 -14.32
N ALA A 120 -4.47 -14.73 -13.35
CA ALA A 120 -4.79 -14.50 -11.95
C ALA A 120 -4.01 -13.27 -11.45
N PHE A 121 -4.72 -12.35 -10.79
CA PHE A 121 -4.10 -11.19 -10.14
C PHE A 121 -4.03 -11.44 -8.63
N VAL A 122 -2.82 -11.48 -8.09
CA VAL A 122 -2.55 -11.60 -6.66
C VAL A 122 -2.35 -10.21 -6.09
N SER A 123 -3.26 -9.80 -5.22
CA SER A 123 -3.26 -8.48 -4.60
C SER A 123 -2.79 -8.55 -3.17
N PHE A 124 -1.75 -7.78 -2.84
CA PHE A 124 -1.26 -7.59 -1.49
C PHE A 124 -1.76 -6.24 -0.95
N ARG A 125 -2.43 -6.28 0.20
CA ARG A 125 -2.95 -5.08 0.86
C ARG A 125 -1.82 -4.28 1.49
N GLY A 126 -1.87 -2.97 1.34
CA GLY A 126 -1.04 -2.03 2.09
C GLY A 126 -1.54 -1.78 3.51
N THR A 127 -1.04 -0.72 4.11
CA THR A 127 -1.39 -0.33 5.48
C THR A 127 -2.78 0.31 5.55
N ASP A 128 -3.57 -0.09 6.54
CA ASP A 128 -4.96 0.36 6.71
C ASP A 128 -5.13 1.63 7.56
N GLY A 129 -4.04 2.32 7.89
CA GLY A 129 -4.05 3.54 8.72
C GLY A 129 -3.92 3.28 10.23
N THR A 130 -3.77 2.03 10.66
CA THR A 130 -3.45 1.71 12.06
C THR A 130 -2.00 2.05 12.41
N LEU A 131 -1.73 2.35 13.69
CA LEU A 131 -0.36 2.58 14.16
C LEU A 131 0.50 1.32 14.00
N LEU A 132 -0.08 0.14 14.20
CA LEU A 132 0.62 -1.13 14.00
C LEU A 132 1.10 -1.29 12.56
N GLY A 133 0.22 -1.02 11.58
CA GLY A 133 0.58 -1.11 10.16
C GLY A 133 1.70 -0.14 9.79
N TRP A 134 1.66 1.10 10.27
CA TRP A 134 2.73 2.07 10.05
C TRP A 134 4.04 1.68 10.73
N LYS A 135 3.98 1.03 11.90
CA LYS A 135 5.16 0.47 12.56
C LYS A 135 5.80 -0.63 11.71
N ASP A 136 4.98 -1.55 11.19
CA ASP A 136 5.41 -2.61 10.27
C ASP A 136 6.07 -2.05 9.00
N ASP A 137 5.55 -0.94 8.45
CA ASP A 137 6.16 -0.25 7.32
C ASP A 137 7.55 0.29 7.64
N LEU A 138 7.70 0.95 8.79
CA LEU A 138 8.99 1.53 9.19
C LEU A 138 10.02 0.45 9.58
N ILE A 139 9.59 -0.74 10.00
CA ILE A 139 10.48 -1.88 10.27
C ILE A 139 11.26 -2.28 9.00
N MET A 140 10.70 -2.10 7.80
CA MET A 140 11.40 -2.39 6.54
C MET A 140 12.66 -1.53 6.33
N SER A 141 12.78 -0.38 7.02
CA SER A 141 13.97 0.48 6.92
C SER A 141 15.21 -0.13 7.55
N TYR A 142 15.06 -1.01 8.55
CA TYR A 142 16.18 -1.61 9.28
C TYR A 142 16.15 -3.15 9.34
N ARG A 143 15.07 -3.81 8.91
CA ARG A 143 14.94 -5.26 8.87
C ARG A 143 14.68 -5.73 7.45
N SER A 144 15.61 -6.46 6.89
CA SER A 144 15.40 -7.21 5.66
C SER A 144 14.57 -8.47 5.94
N ARG A 145 13.74 -8.87 4.98
CA ARG A 145 12.88 -10.07 5.08
C ARG A 145 11.93 -10.00 6.30
N THR A 146 11.12 -8.94 6.37
CA THR A 146 10.10 -8.82 7.42
C THR A 146 9.15 -10.02 7.41
N ARG A 147 8.39 -10.20 8.48
CA ARG A 147 7.41 -11.30 8.54
C ARG A 147 6.34 -11.13 7.46
N GLY A 148 5.84 -9.91 7.22
CA GLY A 148 4.88 -9.62 6.15
C GLY A 148 5.42 -9.99 4.77
N GLN A 149 6.69 -9.70 4.49
CA GLN A 149 7.36 -10.08 3.23
C GLN A 149 7.44 -11.61 3.07
N ARG A 150 7.82 -12.36 4.09
CA ARG A 150 7.84 -13.84 4.03
C ARG A 150 6.44 -14.41 3.82
N LEU A 151 5.43 -13.90 4.56
CA LEU A 151 4.04 -14.30 4.37
C LEU A 151 3.56 -14.06 2.93
N ALA A 152 4.00 -12.98 2.30
CA ALA A 152 3.66 -12.68 0.90
C ALA A 152 4.23 -13.71 -0.08
N ALA A 153 5.48 -14.14 0.11
CA ALA A 153 6.09 -15.19 -0.71
C ALA A 153 5.40 -16.54 -0.49
N ASP A 154 5.17 -16.91 0.77
CA ASP A 154 4.48 -18.16 1.15
C ASP A 154 3.03 -18.19 0.61
N TYR A 155 2.32 -17.06 0.68
CA TYR A 155 0.98 -16.90 0.10
C TYR A 155 0.99 -17.15 -1.40
N LEU A 156 1.94 -16.52 -2.12
CA LEU A 156 2.06 -16.66 -3.57
C LEU A 156 2.32 -18.12 -3.98
N ASP A 157 3.18 -18.83 -3.24
CA ASP A 157 3.48 -20.25 -3.51
C ASP A 157 2.25 -21.14 -3.26
N ARG A 158 1.49 -20.89 -2.19
CA ARG A 158 0.25 -21.64 -1.93
C ARG A 158 -0.79 -21.43 -3.02
N VAL A 159 -0.97 -20.16 -3.45
CA VAL A 159 -1.89 -19.83 -4.55
C VAL A 159 -1.42 -20.47 -5.86
N ALA A 160 -0.14 -20.39 -6.19
CA ALA A 160 0.41 -20.97 -7.40
C ALA A 160 0.26 -22.50 -7.46
N ALA A 161 0.31 -23.18 -6.31
CA ALA A 161 0.06 -24.63 -6.24
C ALA A 161 -1.41 -25.02 -6.51
N GLN A 162 -2.35 -24.11 -6.22
CA GLN A 162 -3.79 -24.36 -6.39
C GLN A 162 -4.34 -23.91 -7.76
N ILE A 163 -3.69 -22.91 -8.38
CA ILE A 163 -4.19 -22.24 -9.59
C ILE A 163 -3.18 -22.40 -10.72
N ASP A 164 -3.60 -23.06 -11.82
CA ASP A 164 -2.78 -23.19 -13.02
C ASP A 164 -3.08 -22.05 -14.02
N ARG A 165 -2.62 -20.82 -13.68
CA ARG A 165 -2.80 -19.62 -14.51
C ARG A 165 -1.51 -18.79 -14.52
N PRO A 166 -1.26 -17.97 -15.56
CA PRO A 166 -0.26 -16.91 -15.50
C PRO A 166 -0.59 -15.93 -14.37
N LEU A 167 0.46 -15.46 -13.66
CA LEU A 167 0.31 -14.64 -12.46
C LEU A 167 0.67 -13.19 -12.76
N LEU A 168 -0.22 -12.29 -12.37
CA LEU A 168 -0.02 -10.87 -12.25
C LEU A 168 -0.04 -10.53 -10.76
N LEU A 169 0.87 -9.71 -10.29
CA LEU A 169 0.92 -9.32 -8.88
C LEU A 169 0.80 -7.81 -8.75
N GLY A 170 0.25 -7.35 -7.66
CA GLY A 170 0.27 -5.93 -7.37
C GLY A 170 -0.14 -5.61 -5.94
N GLY A 171 0.04 -4.35 -5.58
CA GLY A 171 -0.37 -3.81 -4.31
C GLY A 171 -0.08 -2.32 -4.22
N HIS A 172 -0.87 -1.64 -3.43
CA HIS A 172 -0.70 -0.23 -3.13
C HIS A 172 0.08 -0.07 -1.82
N SER A 173 0.93 0.95 -1.72
CA SER A 173 1.71 1.24 -0.52
C SER A 173 2.62 0.06 -0.13
N LYS A 174 2.65 -0.37 1.12
CA LYS A 174 3.33 -1.59 1.57
C LYS A 174 3.02 -2.80 0.67
N GLY A 175 1.77 -2.92 0.19
CA GLY A 175 1.36 -4.00 -0.70
C GLY A 175 2.19 -4.08 -1.99
N GLY A 176 2.66 -2.94 -2.52
CA GLY A 176 3.58 -2.89 -3.66
C GLY A 176 4.95 -3.48 -3.36
N ASN A 177 5.49 -3.22 -2.17
CA ASN A 177 6.72 -3.88 -1.70
C ASN A 177 6.51 -5.38 -1.52
N LEU A 178 5.39 -5.80 -0.90
CA LEU A 178 5.06 -7.22 -0.71
C LEU A 178 4.93 -7.95 -2.04
N ALA A 179 4.33 -7.31 -3.08
CA ALA A 179 4.17 -7.90 -4.41
C ALA A 179 5.53 -8.16 -5.08
N ILE A 180 6.45 -7.19 -5.04
CA ILE A 180 7.80 -7.37 -5.57
C ILE A 180 8.56 -8.44 -4.76
N TYR A 181 8.47 -8.39 -3.43
CA TYR A 181 9.14 -9.38 -2.57
C TYR A 181 8.62 -10.79 -2.87
N ALA A 182 7.32 -10.98 -2.94
CA ALA A 182 6.72 -12.28 -3.25
C ALA A 182 7.20 -12.81 -4.61
N ALA A 183 7.20 -11.97 -5.65
CA ALA A 183 7.70 -12.35 -6.97
C ALA A 183 9.19 -12.72 -6.97
N ALA A 184 10.00 -12.03 -6.17
CA ALA A 184 11.45 -12.24 -6.12
C ALA A 184 11.84 -13.49 -5.31
N PHE A 185 11.09 -13.79 -4.23
CA PHE A 185 11.52 -14.76 -3.23
C PHE A 185 10.57 -15.96 -3.06
N CYS A 186 9.56 -16.13 -3.92
CA CYS A 186 8.80 -17.37 -4.04
C CYS A 186 9.65 -18.49 -4.69
N ALA A 187 9.09 -19.68 -4.75
CA ALA A 187 9.72 -20.83 -5.41
C ALA A 187 10.01 -20.52 -6.91
N PRO A 188 11.10 -21.05 -7.48
CA PRO A 188 11.47 -20.78 -8.88
C PRO A 188 10.37 -21.14 -9.90
N GLU A 189 9.62 -22.20 -9.63
CA GLU A 189 8.50 -22.65 -10.46
C GLU A 189 7.38 -21.59 -10.45
N THR A 190 7.06 -21.05 -9.28
CA THR A 190 6.08 -19.96 -9.10
C THR A 190 6.59 -18.69 -9.81
N GLN A 191 7.85 -18.32 -9.58
CA GLN A 191 8.47 -17.13 -10.19
C GLN A 191 8.40 -17.17 -11.72
N SER A 192 8.57 -18.34 -12.33
CA SER A 192 8.51 -18.52 -13.80
C SER A 192 7.14 -18.18 -14.39
N ARG A 193 6.07 -18.26 -13.61
CA ARG A 193 4.67 -17.96 -13.98
C ARG A 193 4.29 -16.50 -13.80
N VAL A 194 5.09 -15.72 -13.07
CA VAL A 194 4.87 -14.28 -12.86
C VAL A 194 5.14 -13.53 -14.16
N ARG A 195 4.13 -12.85 -14.70
CA ARG A 195 4.19 -12.08 -15.94
C ARG A 195 4.47 -10.61 -15.73
N ALA A 196 3.83 -10.02 -14.74
CA ALA A 196 4.03 -8.63 -14.38
C ALA A 196 3.80 -8.41 -12.88
N VAL A 197 4.49 -7.39 -12.33
CA VAL A 197 4.35 -6.95 -10.93
C VAL A 197 4.15 -5.43 -10.91
N TYR A 198 3.13 -4.96 -10.23
CA TYR A 198 2.79 -3.55 -10.12
C TYR A 198 2.98 -3.06 -8.69
N SER A 199 3.96 -2.21 -8.46
CA SER A 199 4.17 -1.53 -7.17
C SER A 199 3.58 -0.13 -7.26
N LEU A 200 2.44 0.09 -6.60
CA LEU A 200 1.68 1.33 -6.66
C LEU A 200 2.00 2.17 -5.42
N ASP A 201 2.90 3.12 -5.59
CA ASP A 201 3.48 3.96 -4.53
C ASP A 201 4.04 3.14 -3.35
N GLY A 202 4.60 1.96 -3.67
CA GLY A 202 5.21 1.06 -2.68
C GLY A 202 6.67 1.41 -2.42
N PRO A 203 7.15 1.28 -1.15
CA PRO A 203 8.56 1.50 -0.81
C PRO A 203 9.47 0.47 -1.50
N GLY A 204 10.73 0.85 -1.69
CA GLY A 204 11.77 -0.02 -2.25
C GLY A 204 12.34 -1.02 -1.24
N PHE A 205 13.60 -1.41 -1.46
CA PHE A 205 14.26 -2.47 -0.71
C PHE A 205 15.63 -2.04 -0.20
N ARG A 206 16.12 -2.73 0.81
CA ARG A 206 17.49 -2.62 1.33
C ARG A 206 18.48 -3.26 0.36
N ASP A 207 19.72 -2.82 0.42
CA ASP A 207 20.77 -3.23 -0.53
C ASP A 207 21.06 -4.74 -0.51
N ASP A 208 20.95 -5.39 0.65
CA ASP A 208 21.16 -6.83 0.77
C ASP A 208 20.14 -7.66 -0.02
N LEU A 209 18.87 -7.24 -0.06
CA LEU A 209 17.84 -7.88 -0.88
C LEU A 209 18.00 -7.55 -2.38
N ARG A 210 18.38 -6.32 -2.69
CA ARG A 210 18.59 -5.85 -4.08
C ARG A 210 19.76 -6.52 -4.78
N ALA A 211 20.75 -6.97 -4.03
CA ALA A 211 21.90 -7.69 -4.56
C ALA A 211 21.58 -9.16 -4.92
N GLU A 212 20.42 -9.69 -4.53
CA GLU A 212 20.09 -11.09 -4.76
C GLU A 212 19.72 -11.37 -6.22
N PRO A 213 20.23 -12.46 -6.82
CA PRO A 213 19.92 -12.82 -8.22
C PRO A 213 18.43 -13.00 -8.49
N SER A 214 17.67 -13.54 -7.52
CA SER A 214 16.22 -13.73 -7.61
C SER A 214 15.46 -12.41 -7.69
N TYR A 215 15.90 -11.39 -6.94
CA TYR A 215 15.37 -10.04 -7.04
C TYR A 215 15.64 -9.43 -8.42
N LEU A 216 16.90 -9.46 -8.87
CA LEU A 216 17.28 -8.91 -10.16
C LEU A 216 16.55 -9.58 -11.35
N ALA A 217 16.25 -10.87 -11.22
CA ALA A 217 15.54 -11.64 -12.27
C ALA A 217 14.08 -11.18 -12.49
N VAL A 218 13.43 -10.57 -11.48
CA VAL A 218 12.03 -10.11 -11.61
C VAL A 218 11.93 -8.65 -12.02
N MET A 219 12.96 -7.82 -11.80
CA MET A 219 12.93 -6.37 -12.06
C MET A 219 12.42 -5.99 -13.48
N PRO A 220 12.81 -6.70 -14.57
CA PRO A 220 12.28 -6.38 -15.91
C PRO A 220 10.77 -6.58 -16.08
N ARG A 221 10.13 -7.30 -15.16
CA ARG A 221 8.68 -7.55 -15.14
C ARG A 221 7.94 -6.68 -14.14
N CYS A 222 8.66 -5.85 -13.37
CA CYS A 222 8.10 -4.96 -12.38
C CYS A 222 7.87 -3.57 -12.98
N LEU A 223 6.83 -2.90 -12.51
CA LEU A 223 6.54 -1.50 -12.80
C LEU A 223 6.23 -0.78 -11.49
N SER A 224 6.99 0.26 -11.19
CA SER A 224 6.71 1.19 -10.10
C SER A 224 5.90 2.37 -10.61
N VAL A 225 4.76 2.65 -10.00
CA VAL A 225 3.90 3.80 -10.30
C VAL A 225 3.88 4.70 -9.09
N ILE A 226 4.27 5.96 -9.23
CA ILE A 226 4.30 6.91 -8.12
C ILE A 226 3.66 8.24 -8.52
N PRO A 227 2.94 8.94 -7.62
CA PRO A 227 2.50 10.30 -7.87
C PRO A 227 3.68 11.29 -7.87
N ASP A 228 3.49 12.46 -8.48
CA ASP A 228 4.53 13.48 -8.73
C ASP A 228 5.19 14.04 -7.45
N THR A 229 4.52 13.95 -6.29
CA THR A 229 5.06 14.36 -4.98
C THR A 229 5.12 13.17 -4.02
N SER A 230 5.28 11.94 -4.53
CA SER A 230 5.37 10.75 -3.70
C SER A 230 6.44 10.90 -2.61
N VAL A 231 6.14 10.38 -1.43
CA VAL A 231 7.08 10.21 -0.32
C VAL A 231 7.27 8.72 -0.05
N ILE A 232 6.18 7.96 -0.01
CA ILE A 232 6.20 6.53 0.37
C ILE A 232 6.89 5.70 -0.71
N GLY A 233 6.52 5.88 -1.98
CA GLY A 233 7.12 5.16 -3.11
C GLY A 233 8.59 5.50 -3.37
N GLN A 234 9.13 6.48 -2.64
CA GLN A 234 10.53 6.90 -2.68
C GLN A 234 11.31 6.49 -1.42
N LEU A 235 10.66 5.82 -0.46
CA LEU A 235 11.35 5.22 0.68
C LEU A 235 12.14 3.99 0.22
N LEU A 236 13.41 3.92 0.61
CA LEU A 236 14.36 2.90 0.16
C LEU A 236 14.56 2.94 -1.37
N THR A 237 15.32 2.00 -1.91
CA THR A 237 15.64 1.98 -3.34
C THR A 237 14.78 0.97 -4.08
N ASN A 238 14.18 1.40 -5.18
CA ASN A 238 13.42 0.55 -6.08
C ASN A 238 14.09 0.55 -7.46
N ASP A 239 14.49 -0.63 -7.94
CA ASP A 239 15.20 -0.80 -9.23
C ASP A 239 14.25 -1.06 -10.41
N CYS A 240 12.94 -1.09 -10.19
CA CYS A 240 11.96 -1.28 -11.26
C CYS A 240 11.93 -0.09 -12.22
N PRO A 241 11.58 -0.29 -13.50
CA PRO A 241 11.06 0.77 -14.34
C PRO A 241 9.98 1.57 -13.61
N ARG A 242 10.09 2.90 -13.63
CA ARG A 242 9.20 3.80 -12.88
C ARG A 242 8.44 4.72 -13.80
N ILE A 243 7.17 4.93 -13.54
CA ILE A 243 6.35 5.99 -14.14
C ILE A 243 5.87 6.93 -13.04
N VAL A 244 5.87 8.22 -13.34
CA VAL A 244 5.33 9.27 -12.48
C VAL A 244 3.99 9.70 -13.04
N ILE A 245 3.00 9.88 -12.17
CA ILE A 245 1.62 10.12 -12.56
C ILE A 245 1.01 11.32 -11.85
N GLU A 246 -0.03 11.90 -12.47
CA GLU A 246 -0.82 12.97 -11.86
C GLU A 246 -1.75 12.45 -10.78
N SER A 247 -1.92 13.25 -9.71
CA SER A 247 -2.97 13.10 -8.72
C SER A 247 -3.80 14.38 -8.63
N SER A 248 -5.08 14.28 -8.31
CA SER A 248 -5.94 15.44 -7.99
C SER A 248 -5.69 16.00 -6.60
N ALA A 249 -4.97 15.26 -5.76
CA ALA A 249 -4.54 15.68 -4.43
C ALA A 249 -3.13 16.30 -4.48
N SER A 250 -2.66 16.79 -3.33
CA SER A 250 -1.32 17.35 -3.16
C SER A 250 -0.63 16.80 -1.89
N GLY A 251 0.71 16.83 -1.88
CA GLY A 251 1.52 16.38 -0.76
C GLY A 251 1.26 14.91 -0.40
N LEU A 252 1.24 14.58 0.88
CA LEU A 252 1.03 13.20 1.36
C LEU A 252 -0.32 12.60 0.98
N ILE A 253 -1.34 13.42 0.67
CA ILE A 253 -2.66 12.93 0.25
C ILE A 253 -2.61 12.31 -1.15
N GLN A 254 -1.60 12.62 -1.96
CA GLN A 254 -1.37 11.95 -3.25
C GLN A 254 -1.11 10.45 -3.13
N HIS A 255 -0.75 9.97 -1.93
CA HIS A 255 -0.61 8.54 -1.65
C HIS A 255 -1.95 7.79 -1.76
N ASP A 256 -3.08 8.47 -1.65
CA ASP A 256 -4.41 7.88 -1.83
C ASP A 256 -4.66 7.54 -3.32
N GLY A 257 -4.70 6.25 -3.66
CA GLY A 257 -4.90 5.75 -5.02
C GLY A 257 -6.22 6.20 -5.67
N PHE A 258 -7.24 6.54 -4.87
CA PHE A 258 -8.50 7.08 -5.38
C PHE A 258 -8.38 8.50 -5.95
N THR A 259 -7.26 9.18 -5.72
CA THR A 259 -6.98 10.52 -6.25
C THR A 259 -6.18 10.52 -7.55
N TRP A 260 -5.66 9.36 -7.97
CA TRP A 260 -4.79 9.23 -9.14
C TRP A 260 -5.54 9.43 -10.44
N GLN A 261 -4.94 10.19 -11.37
CA GLN A 261 -5.57 10.53 -12.62
C GLN A 261 -5.33 9.44 -13.66
N THR A 262 -6.45 8.93 -14.22
CA THR A 262 -6.46 7.79 -15.13
C THR A 262 -6.77 8.21 -16.57
N GLY A 263 -6.14 7.52 -17.52
CA GLY A 263 -6.47 7.54 -18.94
C GLY A 263 -7.09 6.21 -19.41
N PRO A 264 -7.17 5.97 -20.71
CA PRO A 264 -7.86 4.79 -21.26
C PRO A 264 -7.19 3.45 -20.96
N THR A 265 -5.85 3.43 -20.88
CA THR A 265 -5.05 2.20 -20.71
C THR A 265 -3.85 2.41 -19.80
N GLY A 266 -3.84 3.50 -19.05
CA GLY A 266 -2.75 3.87 -18.14
C GLY A 266 -3.11 5.12 -17.36
N PHE A 267 -2.21 5.60 -16.56
CA PHE A 267 -2.36 6.84 -15.80
C PHE A 267 -2.00 8.06 -16.66
N VAL A 268 -2.47 9.24 -16.23
CA VAL A 268 -2.01 10.51 -16.81
C VAL A 268 -0.56 10.72 -16.37
N PRO A 269 0.41 10.84 -17.30
CA PRO A 269 1.81 10.98 -16.95
C PRO A 269 2.10 12.37 -16.34
N ALA A 270 3.04 12.41 -15.43
CA ALA A 270 3.58 13.63 -14.83
C ALA A 270 5.12 13.55 -14.75
N GLU A 271 5.73 14.66 -14.39
CA GLU A 271 7.14 14.71 -14.00
C GLU A 271 7.24 14.76 -12.48
N LEU A 272 8.30 14.16 -11.92
CA LEU A 272 8.52 14.26 -10.48
C LEU A 272 8.72 15.73 -10.09
N SER A 273 7.97 16.21 -9.12
CA SER A 273 8.07 17.58 -8.68
C SER A 273 9.40 17.85 -7.97
N ARG A 274 9.88 19.10 -7.97
CA ARG A 274 11.10 19.49 -7.21
C ARG A 274 10.99 19.13 -5.72
N ARG A 275 9.77 19.17 -5.15
CA ARG A 275 9.49 18.76 -3.76
C ARG A 275 9.63 17.26 -3.59
N GLY A 276 9.14 16.47 -4.54
CA GLY A 276 9.31 15.02 -4.58
C GLY A 276 10.78 14.63 -4.67
N GLU A 277 11.53 15.24 -5.58
CA GLU A 277 12.99 15.00 -5.69
C GLU A 277 13.76 15.37 -4.42
N TYR A 278 13.39 16.47 -3.77
CA TYR A 278 14.03 16.89 -2.52
C TYR A 278 13.70 15.92 -1.38
N ALA A 279 12.44 15.49 -1.27
CA ALA A 279 12.01 14.52 -0.28
C ALA A 279 12.74 13.18 -0.47
N GLU A 280 12.82 12.66 -1.71
CA GLU A 280 13.58 11.45 -2.05
C GLU A 280 15.04 11.54 -1.56
N LYS A 281 15.74 12.60 -2.00
CA LYS A 281 17.15 12.80 -1.65
C LYS A 281 17.37 12.94 -0.14
N THR A 282 16.48 13.64 0.55
CA THR A 282 16.59 13.89 1.98
C THR A 282 16.34 12.63 2.80
N ILE A 283 15.25 11.91 2.51
CA ILE A 283 14.86 10.70 3.24
C ILE A 283 15.87 9.58 2.98
N THR A 284 16.23 9.34 1.72
CA THR A 284 17.21 8.32 1.36
C THR A 284 18.58 8.60 1.99
N ALA A 285 19.05 9.85 1.90
CA ALA A 285 20.31 10.24 2.52
C ALA A 285 20.30 10.16 4.05
N TRP A 286 19.13 10.39 4.67
CA TRP A 286 18.99 10.29 6.10
C TRP A 286 18.96 8.81 6.56
N VAL A 287 18.15 7.97 5.92
CA VAL A 287 18.08 6.53 6.24
C VAL A 287 19.43 5.85 6.03
N SER A 288 20.13 6.12 4.91
CA SER A 288 21.42 5.51 4.59
C SER A 288 22.58 5.89 5.52
N ARG A 289 22.43 6.95 6.31
CA ARG A 289 23.43 7.37 7.31
C ARG A 289 23.26 6.74 8.67
N GLN A 290 22.12 6.07 8.90
CA GLN A 290 21.82 5.43 10.18
C GLN A 290 22.15 3.94 10.13
N ASP A 291 22.64 3.40 11.24
CA ASP A 291 22.70 1.95 11.42
C ASP A 291 21.34 1.37 11.83
N ASP A 292 21.20 0.05 11.71
CA ASP A 292 19.96 -0.66 11.97
C ASP A 292 19.49 -0.53 13.44
N GLU A 293 20.41 -0.41 14.40
CA GLU A 293 20.09 -0.25 15.82
C GLU A 293 19.51 1.14 16.09
N THR A 294 20.10 2.16 15.51
CA THR A 294 19.61 3.55 15.56
C THR A 294 18.23 3.66 14.94
N LEU A 295 18.00 3.14 13.74
CA LEU A 295 16.69 3.14 13.08
C LEU A 295 15.65 2.40 13.92
N ARG A 296 15.97 1.23 14.44
CA ARG A 296 15.10 0.47 15.35
C ARG A 296 14.75 1.26 16.59
N SER A 297 15.76 1.83 17.26
CA SER A 297 15.57 2.64 18.48
C SER A 297 14.64 3.82 18.23
N MET A 298 14.75 4.46 17.06
CA MET A 298 13.91 5.58 16.65
C MET A 298 12.48 5.16 16.37
N VAL A 299 12.27 4.09 15.62
CA VAL A 299 10.93 3.52 15.35
C VAL A 299 10.26 3.15 16.66
N ASP A 300 10.93 2.42 17.56
CA ASP A 300 10.40 2.03 18.86
C ASP A 300 10.06 3.25 19.74
N SER A 301 10.89 4.30 19.70
CA SER A 301 10.65 5.54 20.45
C SER A 301 9.46 6.31 19.89
N LEU A 302 9.35 6.39 18.57
CA LEU A 302 8.24 7.05 17.87
C LEU A 302 6.90 6.37 18.24
N PHE A 303 6.83 5.04 18.11
CA PHE A 303 5.57 4.34 18.39
C PHE A 303 5.23 4.33 19.88
N ARG A 304 6.21 4.27 20.78
CA ARG A 304 5.96 4.48 22.22
C ARG A 304 5.28 5.82 22.50
N VAL A 305 5.66 6.88 21.79
CA VAL A 305 5.07 8.20 21.93
C VAL A 305 3.66 8.25 21.30
N LEU A 306 3.49 7.67 20.09
CA LEU A 306 2.22 7.67 19.38
C LEU A 306 1.15 6.81 20.08
N GLU A 307 1.54 5.69 20.68
CA GLU A 307 0.68 4.75 21.38
C GLU A 307 0.32 5.21 22.82
N ALA A 308 1.09 6.14 23.41
CA ALA A 308 0.89 6.60 24.80
C ALA A 308 -0.52 7.12 25.11
N PRO A 309 -1.25 7.78 24.17
CA PRO A 309 -2.65 8.16 24.39
C PRO A 309 -3.66 6.99 24.36
N GLY A 310 -3.22 5.75 24.12
CA GLY A 310 -4.09 4.60 23.89
C GLY A 310 -4.80 4.67 22.54
N ALA A 311 -4.17 5.30 21.54
CA ALA A 311 -4.65 5.35 20.18
C ALA A 311 -4.17 4.13 19.39
N ASP A 312 -5.03 3.58 18.55
CA ASP A 312 -4.71 2.49 17.63
C ASP A 312 -4.46 2.99 16.19
N SER A 313 -4.83 4.24 15.90
CA SER A 313 -4.79 4.81 14.56
C SER A 313 -4.49 6.31 14.58
N PHE A 314 -3.99 6.84 13.47
CA PHE A 314 -3.81 8.28 13.27
C PHE A 314 -5.13 9.06 13.33
N HIS A 315 -6.24 8.43 12.96
CA HIS A 315 -7.56 9.05 13.09
C HIS A 315 -7.90 9.35 14.55
N MET A 316 -7.66 8.40 15.46
CA MET A 316 -7.87 8.62 16.90
C MET A 316 -6.96 9.71 17.46
N LEU A 317 -5.71 9.80 17.03
CA LEU A 317 -4.78 10.86 17.42
C LEU A 317 -5.32 12.25 17.04
N LYS A 318 -5.99 12.37 15.87
CA LYS A 318 -6.56 13.65 15.40
C LYS A 318 -7.82 14.07 16.14
N THR A 319 -8.62 13.15 16.68
CA THR A 319 -9.93 13.45 17.27
C THR A 319 -9.85 14.01 18.69
N ARG A 320 -8.79 13.71 19.47
CA ARG A 320 -8.61 14.12 20.88
C ARG A 320 -7.40 15.04 21.07
N LYS A 321 -7.26 16.08 20.27
CA LYS A 321 -6.04 16.89 20.05
C LYS A 321 -5.28 17.32 21.31
N ILE A 322 -5.92 17.90 22.32
CA ILE A 322 -5.22 18.48 23.48
C ILE A 322 -4.68 17.38 24.41
N ARG A 323 -5.54 16.46 24.85
CA ARG A 323 -5.15 15.36 25.74
C ARG A 323 -4.12 14.42 25.08
N THR A 324 -4.27 14.19 23.79
CA THR A 324 -3.33 13.41 22.99
C THR A 324 -1.93 14.05 22.99
N ALA A 325 -1.85 15.35 22.73
CA ALA A 325 -0.58 16.09 22.72
C ALA A 325 0.10 16.08 24.10
N GLU A 326 -0.65 16.23 25.18
CA GLU A 326 -0.12 16.17 26.56
C GLU A 326 0.49 14.79 26.87
N LEU A 327 -0.22 13.71 26.54
CA LEU A 327 0.26 12.34 26.78
C LEU A 327 1.46 12.01 25.92
N MET A 328 1.46 12.41 24.66
CA MET A 328 2.62 12.24 23.76
C MET A 328 3.84 13.02 24.27
N MET A 329 3.67 14.26 24.71
CA MET A 329 4.76 15.05 25.30
C MET A 329 5.29 14.42 26.60
N ALA A 330 4.41 13.87 27.43
CA ALA A 330 4.81 13.19 28.66
C ALA A 330 5.61 11.92 28.33
N ALA A 331 5.16 11.12 27.37
CA ALA A 331 5.86 9.93 26.90
C ALA A 331 7.23 10.28 26.29
N ALA A 332 7.32 11.31 25.46
CA ALA A 332 8.57 11.78 24.89
C ALA A 332 9.58 12.24 25.97
N ARG A 333 9.12 12.93 27.02
CA ARG A 333 9.96 13.30 28.17
C ARG A 333 10.37 12.11 29.02
N GLY A 334 9.61 11.03 28.99
CA GLY A 334 9.91 9.76 29.69
C GLY A 334 10.94 8.88 28.97
N LEU A 335 11.34 9.22 27.74
CA LEU A 335 12.42 8.53 27.04
C LEU A 335 13.78 8.80 27.71
N PRO A 336 14.76 7.87 27.63
CA PRO A 336 16.15 8.16 28.03
C PRO A 336 16.70 9.41 27.32
N LYS A 337 17.54 10.20 28.01
CA LYS A 337 18.01 11.51 27.49
C LYS A 337 18.66 11.43 26.10
N GLU A 338 19.41 10.38 25.83
CA GLU A 338 20.02 10.12 24.52
C GLU A 338 18.94 9.91 23.45
N LYS A 339 17.96 9.05 23.75
CA LYS A 339 16.83 8.79 22.86
C LYS A 339 15.91 10.00 22.68
N GLN A 340 15.79 10.87 23.69
CA GLN A 340 15.06 12.15 23.54
C GLN A 340 15.74 13.05 22.50
N LYS A 341 17.07 13.17 22.54
CA LYS A 341 17.83 14.02 21.60
C LYS A 341 17.73 13.47 20.17
N GLU A 342 17.88 12.16 20.01
CA GLU A 342 17.73 11.47 18.72
C GLU A 342 16.31 11.62 18.18
N PHE A 343 15.31 11.34 18.99
CA PHE A 343 13.89 11.45 18.63
C PHE A 343 13.51 12.88 18.23
N LEU A 344 13.86 13.89 19.05
CA LEU A 344 13.57 15.28 18.75
C LEU A 344 14.33 15.79 17.52
N GLY A 345 15.57 15.35 17.33
CA GLY A 345 16.36 15.66 16.14
C GLY A 345 15.72 15.10 14.88
N SER A 346 15.28 13.86 14.93
CA SER A 346 14.69 13.15 13.79
C SER A 346 13.27 13.61 13.46
N VAL A 347 12.44 13.82 14.50
CA VAL A 347 11.11 14.46 14.34
C VAL A 347 11.29 15.89 13.82
N GLY A 348 12.30 16.63 14.30
CA GLY A 348 12.64 17.97 13.80
C GLY A 348 13.03 17.94 12.32
N GLN A 349 13.82 16.98 11.87
CA GLN A 349 14.21 16.81 10.47
C GLN A 349 13.03 16.34 9.60
N LEU A 350 12.22 15.40 10.08
CA LEU A 350 10.99 14.98 9.41
C LEU A 350 9.96 16.11 9.36
N LEU A 351 9.81 16.91 10.40
CA LEU A 351 8.92 18.06 10.42
C LEU A 351 9.47 19.22 9.58
N GLN A 352 10.78 19.39 9.47
CA GLN A 352 11.38 20.41 8.59
C GLN A 352 11.19 20.04 7.11
N SER A 353 11.34 18.78 6.75
CA SER A 353 11.02 18.29 5.41
C SER A 353 9.51 18.23 5.12
N SER A 354 8.68 18.02 6.15
CA SER A 354 7.20 17.98 6.07
C SER A 354 6.55 19.34 6.41
N GLY A 355 7.22 20.20 7.17
CA GLY A 355 6.65 21.39 7.77
C GLY A 355 6.32 22.50 6.77
N GLU A 356 7.05 22.57 5.66
CA GLU A 356 6.67 23.43 4.54
C GLU A 356 5.42 22.91 3.84
N GLN A 357 5.21 21.60 3.80
CA GLN A 357 4.02 20.99 3.19
C GLN A 357 2.80 21.03 4.12
N PHE A 358 2.98 20.89 5.44
CA PHE A 358 1.89 20.94 6.41
C PHE A 358 1.34 22.36 6.58
N LEU A 359 2.17 23.37 6.50
CA LEU A 359 1.76 24.77 6.55
C LEU A 359 0.99 25.21 5.29
N ASP A 360 1.31 24.63 4.13
CA ASP A 360 0.56 24.89 2.89
C ASP A 360 -0.83 24.21 2.86
N THR A 361 -0.99 23.09 3.59
CA THR A 361 -2.30 22.39 3.70
C THR A 361 -3.23 23.03 4.74
N VAL A 362 -2.71 23.90 5.62
CA VAL A 362 -3.48 24.58 6.69
C VAL A 362 -3.76 26.05 6.36
N ARG A 363 -3.18 26.58 5.28
CA ARG A 363 -3.53 27.93 4.79
C ARG A 363 -4.92 27.86 4.15
N PRO A 364 -5.88 28.69 4.61
CA PRO A 364 -7.15 28.84 3.90
C PRO A 364 -6.88 29.40 2.48
N GLU A 365 -7.62 28.90 1.50
CA GLU A 365 -7.69 29.49 0.16
C GLU A 365 -8.29 30.91 0.25
N THR A 366 -7.46 31.89 0.58
CA THR A 366 -7.74 33.31 0.34
C THR A 366 -6.53 33.85 -0.39
N ASP A 367 -6.74 34.06 -1.70
CA ASP A 367 -5.97 34.77 -2.70
C ASP A 367 -5.53 33.89 -3.90
N ARG A 368 -6.52 33.61 -4.74
CA ARG A 368 -6.36 33.57 -6.19
C ARG A 368 -7.59 34.17 -6.88
#